data_18c4f5bbcb5135ead13981f529c8d1a5
#
_entry.id   18c4f5bbcb5135ead13981f529c8d1a5
#
_cell.length_a   1.000
_cell.length_b   1.000
_cell.length_c   1.000
_cell.angle_alpha   90.00
_cell.angle_beta   90.00
_cell.angle_gamma   90.00
#
_symmetry.space_group_name_H-M   'P 1'
#
loop_
_entity.id
_entity.type
_entity.pdbx_description
1 polymer ?
#
loop_
_entity_poly.entity_id
_entity_poly.type
_entity_poly.pdbx_seq_one_letter_code
_entity_poly.pdbx_strand_id
1 'polypeptide(L)'
;MGATLSAGLSLNWVREVMNASWAELYASADHPGRIDDPIFVPHLSGERTPYSDPALRGSWTALSLAGDRASLLRSALEGTAFAIRDALDALLGQDRPAQLRLAGGGTLAAGWRQLLADVLGVPLYAVDVPAASGRGAALLGAHAAGLLSFDDIAGPLAPPTALVAEPDPAMTAFHADRHARFRRAVSALRSAGGPSEEELSEEGPSEEGPSEEGTA
;
A
#
# COMPACT_ATOMS: atom_id res chain seq x y z
N MET A 1 5.06 -10.21 9.04
CA MET A 1 5.49 -8.92 8.46
C MET A 1 4.96 -8.85 7.04
N GLY A 2 4.28 -7.78 6.64
CA GLY A 2 3.87 -7.53 5.27
C GLY A 2 4.79 -6.49 4.62
N ALA A 3 5.00 -6.62 3.32
CA ALA A 3 5.75 -5.64 2.54
C ALA A 3 4.95 -5.30 1.29
N THR A 4 4.74 -4.01 1.04
CA THR A 4 4.14 -3.50 -0.20
C THR A 4 5.20 -2.83 -1.07
N LEU A 5 5.07 -2.99 -2.38
CA LEU A 5 5.89 -2.30 -3.37
C LEU A 5 5.25 -0.97 -3.81
N SER A 6 3.98 -0.77 -3.45
CA SER A 6 3.07 0.23 -4.02
C SER A 6 2.82 1.40 -3.07
N ALA A 7 3.87 2.03 -2.53
CA ALA A 7 3.75 3.19 -1.65
C ALA A 7 4.41 4.44 -2.26
N GLY A 8 5.50 4.93 -1.67
CA GLY A 8 6.17 6.15 -2.10
C GLY A 8 6.65 6.15 -3.55
N LEU A 9 7.03 4.99 -4.10
CA LEU A 9 7.43 4.89 -5.51
C LEU A 9 6.27 5.19 -6.45
N SER A 10 5.07 4.65 -6.18
CA SER A 10 3.90 4.90 -6.99
C SER A 10 3.44 6.36 -6.91
N LEU A 11 3.49 6.95 -5.71
CA LEU A 11 3.20 8.37 -5.55
C LEU A 11 4.23 9.26 -6.27
N ASN A 12 5.52 8.90 -6.24
CA ASN A 12 6.55 9.63 -6.98
C ASN A 12 6.31 9.54 -8.49
N TRP A 13 5.99 8.37 -9.01
CA TRP A 13 5.67 8.20 -10.43
C TRP A 13 4.45 9.05 -10.83
N VAL A 14 3.36 9.02 -10.06
CA VAL A 14 2.18 9.88 -10.33
C VAL A 14 2.57 11.35 -10.32
N ARG A 15 3.34 11.79 -9.33
CA ARG A 15 3.82 13.17 -9.23
C ARG A 15 4.59 13.58 -10.49
N GLU A 16 5.48 12.74 -10.98
CA GLU A 16 6.27 13.01 -12.19
C GLU A 16 5.41 13.05 -13.45
N VAL A 17 4.58 12.04 -13.68
CA VAL A 17 3.70 11.95 -14.85
C VAL A 17 2.71 13.11 -14.89
N MET A 18 2.18 13.50 -13.73
CA MET A 18 1.25 14.62 -13.60
C MET A 18 1.94 16.00 -13.53
N ASN A 19 3.27 16.05 -13.58
CA ASN A 19 4.06 17.26 -13.38
C ASN A 19 3.60 18.03 -12.13
N ALA A 20 3.47 17.34 -11.00
CA ALA A 20 3.06 17.88 -9.73
C ALA A 20 4.24 17.99 -8.75
N SER A 21 4.20 18.94 -7.83
CA SER A 21 5.06 18.96 -6.66
C SER A 21 4.54 18.00 -5.58
N TRP A 22 5.39 17.63 -4.62
CA TRP A 22 4.94 16.90 -3.42
C TRP A 22 3.89 17.67 -2.62
N ALA A 23 4.01 19.01 -2.57
CA ALA A 23 3.03 19.84 -1.88
C ALA A 23 1.65 19.78 -2.53
N GLU A 24 1.57 19.84 -3.87
CA GLU A 24 0.31 19.70 -4.61
C GLU A 24 -0.28 18.29 -4.44
N LEU A 25 0.54 17.24 -4.53
CA LEU A 25 0.07 15.89 -4.33
C LEU A 25 -0.56 15.72 -2.94
N TYR A 26 0.14 16.13 -1.89
CA TYR A 26 -0.41 15.98 -0.53
C TYR A 26 -1.58 16.92 -0.24
N ALA A 27 -1.60 18.15 -0.81
CA ALA A 27 -2.74 19.04 -0.69
C ALA A 27 -4.01 18.47 -1.35
N SER A 28 -3.87 17.56 -2.33
CA SER A 28 -5.03 16.91 -2.93
C SER A 28 -5.80 15.99 -1.95
N ALA A 29 -5.22 15.64 -0.81
CA ALA A 29 -5.93 14.93 0.25
C ALA A 29 -7.11 15.76 0.82
N ASP A 30 -6.99 17.09 0.80
CA ASP A 30 -8.04 18.01 1.27
C ASP A 30 -9.13 18.27 0.22
N HIS A 31 -8.94 17.81 -1.02
CA HIS A 31 -9.97 17.89 -2.05
C HIS A 31 -11.17 17.01 -1.66
N PRO A 32 -12.42 17.49 -1.75
CA PRO A 32 -13.57 16.67 -1.44
C PRO A 32 -13.66 15.49 -2.41
N GLY A 33 -13.50 14.28 -1.88
CA GLY A 33 -13.62 13.06 -2.66
C GLY A 33 -15.08 12.76 -3.00
N ARG A 34 -15.32 12.25 -4.21
CA ARG A 34 -16.63 11.77 -4.66
C ARG A 34 -16.60 10.25 -4.78
N ILE A 35 -17.75 9.62 -4.59
CA ILE A 35 -17.86 8.16 -4.69
C ILE A 35 -17.51 7.64 -6.08
N ASP A 36 -17.76 8.44 -7.12
CA ASP A 36 -17.53 8.15 -8.54
C ASP A 36 -16.19 8.66 -9.07
N ASP A 37 -15.36 9.29 -8.24
CA ASP A 37 -14.01 9.68 -8.64
C ASP A 37 -13.17 8.45 -9.05
N PRO A 38 -12.18 8.63 -9.94
CA PRO A 38 -11.32 7.55 -10.40
C PRO A 38 -10.71 6.75 -9.25
N ILE A 39 -10.48 5.48 -9.49
CA ILE A 39 -9.72 4.59 -8.60
C ILE A 39 -8.34 4.37 -9.21
N PHE A 40 -7.31 4.68 -8.46
CA PHE A 40 -5.93 4.36 -8.80
C PHE A 40 -5.52 3.03 -8.17
N VAL A 41 -5.02 2.12 -8.99
CA VAL A 41 -4.36 0.88 -8.55
C VAL A 41 -2.85 1.11 -8.63
N PRO A 42 -2.12 1.15 -7.48
CA PRO A 42 -0.75 1.63 -7.44
C PRO A 42 0.32 0.59 -7.79
N HIS A 43 -0.04 -0.63 -8.20
CA HIS A 43 0.86 -1.78 -8.36
C HIS A 43 1.71 -1.69 -9.64
N LEU A 44 2.46 -0.60 -9.82
CA LEU A 44 3.22 -0.30 -11.04
C LEU A 44 4.35 -1.28 -11.35
N SER A 45 4.87 -1.96 -10.34
CA SER A 45 5.99 -2.93 -10.43
C SER A 45 5.66 -4.29 -9.83
N GLY A 46 4.39 -4.69 -9.90
CA GLY A 46 3.89 -5.84 -9.19
C GLY A 46 3.56 -5.53 -7.73
N GLU A 47 3.13 -6.52 -6.99
CA GLU A 47 2.87 -6.38 -5.56
C GLU A 47 3.26 -7.65 -4.80
N ARG A 48 3.74 -7.46 -3.55
CA ARG A 48 4.01 -8.54 -2.62
C ARG A 48 2.78 -8.85 -1.77
N THR A 49 2.60 -8.13 -0.67
CA THR A 49 1.49 -8.37 0.24
C THR A 49 0.27 -7.54 -0.18
N PRO A 50 -0.90 -8.16 -0.37
CA PRO A 50 -1.25 -9.57 -0.13
C PRO A 50 -1.13 -10.46 -1.37
N TYR A 51 -0.84 -9.94 -2.54
CA TYR A 51 -1.11 -10.61 -3.81
C TYR A 51 -0.01 -11.56 -4.28
N SER A 52 1.26 -11.31 -3.89
CA SER A 52 2.46 -12.03 -4.37
C SER A 52 2.50 -12.16 -5.90
N ASP A 53 2.15 -11.09 -6.60
CA ASP A 53 1.93 -11.07 -8.04
C ASP A 53 2.92 -10.08 -8.70
N PRO A 54 4.03 -10.55 -9.28
CA PRO A 54 5.02 -9.71 -9.95
C PRO A 54 4.53 -9.18 -11.30
N ALA A 55 3.49 -9.79 -11.89
CA ALA A 55 2.92 -9.37 -13.17
C ALA A 55 1.86 -8.28 -13.04
N LEU A 56 1.31 -8.06 -11.84
CA LEU A 56 0.30 -7.03 -11.59
C LEU A 56 0.83 -5.66 -11.99
N ARG A 57 -0.04 -4.85 -12.63
CA ARG A 57 0.31 -3.50 -13.07
C ARG A 57 -0.70 -2.49 -12.58
N GLY A 58 -0.23 -1.23 -12.47
CA GLY A 58 -1.05 -0.10 -12.05
C GLY A 58 -2.06 0.33 -13.11
N SER A 59 -3.14 1.01 -12.67
CA SER A 59 -4.19 1.50 -13.55
C SER A 59 -4.96 2.63 -12.90
N TRP A 60 -5.53 3.52 -13.72
CA TRP A 60 -6.69 4.33 -13.33
C TRP A 60 -7.93 3.75 -13.95
N THR A 61 -8.94 3.48 -13.14
CA THR A 61 -10.24 2.98 -13.58
C THR A 61 -11.33 4.02 -13.33
N ALA A 62 -12.47 3.89 -14.02
CA ALA A 62 -13.62 4.78 -13.89
C ALA A 62 -13.31 6.26 -14.21
N LEU A 63 -12.43 6.52 -15.18
CA LEU A 63 -12.20 7.87 -15.69
C LEU A 63 -13.47 8.42 -16.35
N SER A 64 -13.79 9.68 -16.08
CA SER A 64 -14.93 10.38 -16.67
C SER A 64 -14.55 11.82 -17.04
N LEU A 65 -15.37 12.46 -17.86
CA LEU A 65 -15.19 13.87 -18.21
C LEU A 65 -15.42 14.84 -17.04
N ALA A 66 -16.00 14.36 -15.95
CA ALA A 66 -16.19 15.14 -14.71
C ALA A 66 -14.97 15.12 -13.80
N GLY A 67 -13.99 14.25 -14.08
CA GLY A 67 -12.74 14.18 -13.33
C GLY A 67 -11.80 15.31 -13.71
N ASP A 68 -11.09 15.83 -12.74
CA ASP A 68 -10.06 16.85 -12.92
C ASP A 68 -8.69 16.36 -12.39
N ARG A 69 -7.68 17.23 -12.53
CA ARG A 69 -6.32 16.91 -12.06
C ARG A 69 -6.27 16.66 -10.54
N ALA A 70 -7.06 17.38 -9.76
CA ALA A 70 -7.08 17.25 -8.31
C ALA A 70 -7.67 15.90 -7.88
N SER A 71 -8.75 15.45 -8.53
CA SER A 71 -9.35 14.13 -8.29
C SER A 71 -8.40 12.99 -8.68
N LEU A 72 -7.60 13.14 -9.74
CA LEU A 72 -6.58 12.15 -10.11
C LEU A 72 -5.44 12.07 -9.08
N LEU A 73 -4.92 13.21 -8.62
CA LEU A 73 -3.89 13.26 -7.57
C LEU A 73 -4.41 12.67 -6.25
N ARG A 74 -5.65 13.03 -5.86
CA ARG A 74 -6.30 12.46 -4.69
C ARG A 74 -6.47 10.95 -4.81
N SER A 75 -6.93 10.46 -5.96
CA SER A 75 -7.11 9.03 -6.19
C SER A 75 -5.80 8.24 -6.04
N ALA A 76 -4.65 8.86 -6.34
CA ALA A 76 -3.35 8.24 -6.14
C ALA A 76 -3.02 8.06 -4.65
N LEU A 77 -3.32 9.05 -3.82
CA LEU A 77 -3.20 8.93 -2.36
C LEU A 77 -4.15 7.86 -1.83
N GLU A 78 -5.42 7.89 -2.23
CA GLU A 78 -6.41 6.89 -1.82
C GLU A 78 -6.01 5.47 -2.23
N GLY A 79 -5.62 5.26 -3.48
CA GLY A 79 -5.21 3.95 -3.98
C GLY A 79 -3.99 3.39 -3.24
N THR A 80 -3.04 4.26 -2.90
CA THR A 80 -1.89 3.88 -2.05
C THR A 80 -2.34 3.52 -0.63
N ALA A 81 -3.27 4.28 -0.05
CA ALA A 81 -3.84 3.97 1.27
C ALA A 81 -4.63 2.64 1.24
N PHE A 82 -5.36 2.37 0.16
CA PHE A 82 -6.09 1.10 -0.01
C PHE A 82 -5.14 -0.10 -0.14
N ALA A 83 -4.01 0.04 -0.83
CA ALA A 83 -2.99 -1.02 -0.89
C ALA A 83 -2.39 -1.29 0.50
N ILE A 84 -2.15 -0.25 1.30
CA ILE A 84 -1.71 -0.38 2.71
C ILE A 84 -2.80 -1.07 3.54
N ARG A 85 -4.07 -0.75 3.33
CA ARG A 85 -5.19 -1.42 4.01
C ARG A 85 -5.28 -2.89 3.65
N ASP A 86 -5.16 -3.26 2.38
CA ASP A 86 -5.15 -4.66 1.95
C ASP A 86 -4.00 -5.45 2.60
N ALA A 87 -2.80 -4.85 2.69
CA ALA A 87 -1.68 -5.46 3.39
C ALA A 87 -1.94 -5.63 4.90
N LEU A 88 -2.58 -4.64 5.54
CA LEU A 88 -2.96 -4.72 6.95
C LEU A 88 -4.03 -5.80 7.17
N ASP A 89 -5.06 -5.85 6.31
CA ASP A 89 -6.13 -6.85 6.36
C ASP A 89 -5.58 -8.28 6.20
N ALA A 90 -4.59 -8.47 5.34
CA ALA A 90 -3.93 -9.76 5.15
C ALA A 90 -3.10 -10.20 6.38
N LEU A 91 -2.56 -9.24 7.13
CA LEU A 91 -1.77 -9.54 8.33
C LEU A 91 -2.62 -9.82 9.58
N LEU A 92 -3.72 -9.12 9.74
CA LEU A 92 -4.51 -9.09 10.97
C LEU A 92 -5.93 -9.68 10.80
N GLY A 93 -6.35 -9.99 9.59
CA GLY A 93 -7.73 -10.38 9.31
C GLY A 93 -8.69 -9.22 9.58
N GLN A 94 -9.73 -9.48 10.36
CA GLN A 94 -10.71 -8.47 10.76
C GLN A 94 -10.34 -7.71 12.04
N ASP A 95 -9.30 -8.16 12.72
CA ASP A 95 -8.83 -7.51 13.94
C ASP A 95 -8.20 -6.16 13.60
N ARG A 96 -8.52 -5.15 14.41
CA ARG A 96 -7.92 -3.82 14.30
C ARG A 96 -7.11 -3.53 15.55
N PRO A 97 -5.85 -3.09 15.39
CA PRO A 97 -5.06 -2.66 16.54
C PRO A 97 -5.65 -1.38 17.12
N ALA A 98 -5.46 -1.16 18.43
CA ALA A 98 -5.94 0.06 19.07
C ALA A 98 -5.28 1.33 18.49
N GLN A 99 -4.11 1.21 17.90
CA GLN A 99 -3.36 2.30 17.26
C GLN A 99 -2.33 1.76 16.29
N LEU A 100 -1.92 2.58 15.31
CA LEU A 100 -0.78 2.32 14.43
C LEU A 100 0.28 3.41 14.61
N ARG A 101 1.55 3.02 14.51
CA ARG A 101 2.68 3.94 14.55
C ARG A 101 3.20 4.21 13.16
N LEU A 102 3.36 5.50 12.83
CA LEU A 102 3.91 5.96 11.56
C LEU A 102 5.34 6.44 11.76
N ALA A 103 6.24 6.01 10.88
CA ALA A 103 7.62 6.50 10.83
C ALA A 103 8.04 6.71 9.37
N GLY A 104 8.98 7.63 9.16
CA GLY A 104 9.56 7.93 7.86
C GLY A 104 9.02 9.19 7.20
N GLY A 105 9.75 9.71 6.21
CA GLY A 105 9.49 11.01 5.58
C GLY A 105 8.17 11.10 4.81
N GLY A 106 7.66 9.96 4.30
CA GLY A 106 6.38 9.91 3.58
C GLY A 106 5.13 10.11 4.46
N THR A 107 5.30 10.27 5.78
CA THR A 107 4.17 10.38 6.71
C THR A 107 4.04 11.77 7.36
N LEU A 108 4.65 12.81 6.79
CA LEU A 108 4.71 14.15 7.41
C LEU A 108 3.48 15.02 7.13
N ALA A 109 2.83 14.88 5.97
CA ALA A 109 1.72 15.73 5.57
C ALA A 109 0.44 15.39 6.37
N ALA A 110 -0.19 16.41 6.97
CA ALA A 110 -1.35 16.24 7.85
C ALA A 110 -2.56 15.65 7.11
N GLY A 111 -2.92 16.17 5.93
CA GLY A 111 -4.04 15.65 5.12
C GLY A 111 -3.83 14.20 4.71
N TRP A 112 -2.59 13.81 4.39
CA TRP A 112 -2.25 12.41 4.11
C TRP A 112 -2.42 11.50 5.35
N ARG A 113 -2.00 11.96 6.52
CA ARG A 113 -2.20 11.22 7.78
C ARG A 113 -3.69 11.03 8.08
N GLN A 114 -4.50 12.07 7.88
CA GLN A 114 -5.94 12.00 8.08
C GLN A 114 -6.58 11.00 7.11
N LEU A 115 -6.27 11.09 5.81
CA LEU A 115 -6.75 10.15 4.81
C LEU A 115 -6.36 8.69 5.16
N LEU A 116 -5.13 8.47 5.60
CA LEU A 116 -4.69 7.16 6.07
C LEU A 116 -5.50 6.68 7.28
N ALA A 117 -5.71 7.53 8.29
CA ALA A 117 -6.51 7.17 9.46
C ALA A 117 -7.93 6.77 9.07
N ASP A 118 -8.56 7.54 8.18
CA ASP A 118 -9.93 7.30 7.69
C ASP A 118 -10.02 5.99 6.88
N VAL A 119 -9.03 5.72 6.02
CA VAL A 119 -8.98 4.48 5.24
C VAL A 119 -8.73 3.26 6.12
N LEU A 120 -7.82 3.36 7.07
CA LEU A 120 -7.44 2.24 7.95
C LEU A 120 -8.44 2.03 9.10
N GLY A 121 -9.21 3.05 9.46
CA GLY A 121 -10.14 3.04 10.57
C GLY A 121 -9.44 2.91 11.94
N VAL A 122 -8.22 3.46 12.08
CA VAL A 122 -7.38 3.29 13.27
C VAL A 122 -6.65 4.61 13.58
N PRO A 123 -6.56 5.03 14.85
CA PRO A 123 -5.75 6.18 15.26
C PRO A 123 -4.28 6.01 14.90
N LEU A 124 -3.68 7.09 14.38
CA LEU A 124 -2.29 7.10 13.92
C LEU A 124 -1.42 7.95 14.84
N TYR A 125 -0.31 7.36 15.28
CA TYR A 125 0.70 8.01 16.11
C TYR A 125 1.99 8.18 15.33
N ALA A 126 2.49 9.38 15.19
CA ALA A 126 3.80 9.64 14.61
C ALA A 126 4.90 9.27 15.60
N VAL A 127 5.93 8.64 15.07
CA VAL A 127 7.20 8.41 15.78
C VAL A 127 8.17 9.49 15.30
N ASP A 128 8.45 10.45 16.17
CA ASP A 128 9.35 11.56 15.84
C ASP A 128 10.81 11.15 16.06
N VAL A 129 11.35 10.47 15.07
CA VAL A 129 12.75 10.03 15.07
C VAL A 129 13.35 10.17 13.68
N PRO A 130 14.39 11.01 13.52
CA PRO A 130 15.16 11.05 12.29
C PRO A 130 15.76 9.68 11.97
N ALA A 131 15.77 9.31 10.69
CA ALA A 131 16.35 8.06 10.21
C ALA A 131 15.87 6.81 11.01
N ALA A 132 14.57 6.67 11.25
CA ALA A 132 13.98 5.65 12.11
C ALA A 132 14.49 4.22 11.80
N SER A 133 14.66 3.87 10.52
CA SER A 133 15.19 2.56 10.10
C SER A 133 16.65 2.38 10.54
N GLY A 134 17.51 3.39 10.36
CA GLY A 134 18.91 3.36 10.79
C GLY A 134 19.04 3.26 12.31
N ARG A 135 18.22 4.03 13.04
CA ARG A 135 18.13 3.92 14.49
C ARG A 135 17.72 2.51 14.94
N GLY A 136 16.68 1.94 14.31
CA GLY A 136 16.25 0.58 14.63
C GLY A 136 17.34 -0.45 14.38
N ALA A 137 18.04 -0.37 13.26
CA ALA A 137 19.16 -1.24 12.94
C ALA A 137 20.31 -1.10 13.96
N ALA A 138 20.65 0.12 14.38
CA ALA A 138 21.69 0.36 15.39
C ALA A 138 21.30 -0.24 16.76
N LEU A 139 20.03 -0.08 17.18
CA LEU A 139 19.55 -0.67 18.45
C LEU A 139 19.57 -2.20 18.42
N LEU A 140 19.15 -2.82 17.31
CA LEU A 140 19.21 -4.26 17.14
C LEU A 140 20.66 -4.78 17.10
N GLY A 141 21.57 -4.05 16.43
CA GLY A 141 23.00 -4.36 16.44
C GLY A 141 23.62 -4.27 17.83
N ALA A 142 23.29 -3.24 18.61
CA ALA A 142 23.73 -3.09 19.99
C ALA A 142 23.19 -4.23 20.90
N HIS A 143 21.92 -4.63 20.70
CA HIS A 143 21.35 -5.77 21.39
C HIS A 143 22.09 -7.07 21.04
N ALA A 144 22.33 -7.33 19.76
CA ALA A 144 23.08 -8.51 19.31
C ALA A 144 24.50 -8.57 19.85
N ALA A 145 25.13 -7.40 20.07
CA ALA A 145 26.45 -7.28 20.71
C ALA A 145 26.42 -7.38 22.25
N GLY A 146 25.24 -7.58 22.86
CA GLY A 146 25.09 -7.68 24.32
C GLY A 146 25.21 -6.34 25.06
N LEU A 147 25.15 -5.20 24.34
CA LEU A 147 25.25 -3.85 24.91
C LEU A 147 23.93 -3.32 25.45
N LEU A 148 22.80 -3.82 24.92
CA LEU A 148 21.44 -3.41 25.28
C LEU A 148 20.55 -4.63 25.45
N SER A 149 19.60 -4.57 26.38
CA SER A 149 18.47 -5.49 26.47
C SER A 149 17.28 -5.03 25.61
N PHE A 150 16.31 -5.91 25.37
CA PHE A 150 15.04 -5.48 24.75
C PHE A 150 14.26 -4.55 25.66
N ASP A 151 14.37 -4.66 26.97
CA ASP A 151 13.72 -3.74 27.93
C ASP A 151 14.30 -2.33 27.83
N ASP A 152 15.61 -2.19 27.59
CA ASP A 152 16.23 -0.88 27.32
C ASP A 152 15.65 -0.26 26.03
N ILE A 153 15.50 -1.06 24.98
CA ILE A 153 14.98 -0.62 23.67
C ILE A 153 13.50 -0.24 23.76
N ALA A 154 12.70 -1.06 24.43
CA ALA A 154 11.25 -0.86 24.56
C ALA A 154 10.87 0.20 25.61
N GLY A 155 11.75 0.50 26.54
CA GLY A 155 11.56 1.45 27.62
C GLY A 155 12.35 2.76 27.42
N PRO A 156 13.53 2.93 28.06
CA PRO A 156 14.25 4.20 28.04
C PRO A 156 14.64 4.73 26.65
N LEU A 157 14.88 3.82 25.71
CA LEU A 157 15.29 4.15 24.34
C LEU A 157 14.12 4.18 23.35
N ALA A 158 12.90 3.87 23.79
CA ALA A 158 11.71 3.98 22.94
C ALA A 158 11.49 5.46 22.55
N PRO A 159 11.28 5.75 21.25
CA PRO A 159 11.02 7.11 20.82
C PRO A 159 9.64 7.57 21.30
N PRO A 160 9.49 8.87 21.58
CA PRO A 160 8.19 9.44 21.88
C PRO A 160 7.24 9.27 20.69
N THR A 161 5.97 9.10 20.99
CA THR A 161 4.90 9.04 19.98
C THR A 161 3.86 10.11 20.27
N ALA A 162 3.32 10.72 19.23
CA ALA A 162 2.24 11.68 19.33
C ALA A 162 1.07 11.28 18.44
N LEU A 163 -0.16 11.40 18.93
CA LEU A 163 -1.36 11.25 18.11
C LEU A 163 -1.35 12.33 17.01
N VAL A 164 -1.50 11.91 15.76
CA VAL A 164 -1.42 12.81 14.59
C VAL A 164 -2.64 12.74 13.69
N ALA A 165 -3.47 11.72 13.81
CA ALA A 165 -4.76 11.62 13.14
C ALA A 165 -5.65 10.60 13.87
N GLU A 166 -6.94 10.91 13.96
CA GLU A 166 -7.99 9.99 14.38
C GLU A 166 -8.96 9.77 13.22
N PRO A 167 -9.48 8.54 13.03
CA PRO A 167 -10.40 8.27 11.94
C PRO A 167 -11.74 8.99 12.16
N ASP A 168 -12.23 9.66 11.12
CA ASP A 168 -13.61 10.15 11.09
C ASP A 168 -14.53 8.97 10.67
N PRO A 169 -15.54 8.60 11.48
CA PRO A 169 -16.43 7.49 11.17
C PRO A 169 -17.17 7.64 9.81
N ALA A 170 -17.56 8.87 9.44
CA ALA A 170 -18.23 9.10 8.16
C ALA A 170 -17.27 8.91 6.99
N MET A 171 -16.02 9.39 7.11
CA MET A 171 -14.99 9.20 6.10
C MET A 171 -14.52 7.75 6.04
N THR A 172 -14.44 7.06 7.17
CA THR A 172 -14.14 5.62 7.22
C THR A 172 -15.19 4.81 6.43
N ALA A 173 -16.48 5.12 6.59
CA ALA A 173 -17.55 4.49 5.83
C ALA A 173 -17.45 4.82 4.32
N PHE A 174 -17.23 6.08 3.97
CA PHE A 174 -17.01 6.51 2.60
C PHE A 174 -15.84 5.77 1.93
N HIS A 175 -14.71 5.68 2.63
CA HIS A 175 -13.53 4.98 2.10
C HIS A 175 -13.71 3.45 2.08
N ALA A 176 -14.58 2.86 2.90
CA ALA A 176 -14.90 1.44 2.81
C ALA A 176 -15.58 1.10 1.48
N ASP A 177 -16.52 1.93 1.01
CA ASP A 177 -17.17 1.75 -0.30
C ASP A 177 -16.18 1.93 -1.46
N ARG A 178 -15.30 2.92 -1.38
CA ARG A 178 -14.26 3.14 -2.39
C ARG A 178 -13.21 2.03 -2.38
N HIS A 179 -12.82 1.52 -1.23
CA HIS A 179 -11.92 0.37 -1.10
C HIS A 179 -12.53 -0.90 -1.73
N ALA A 180 -13.85 -1.12 -1.58
CA ALA A 180 -14.51 -2.22 -2.27
C ALA A 180 -14.43 -2.09 -3.81
N ARG A 181 -14.48 -0.86 -4.35
CA ARG A 181 -14.25 -0.60 -5.78
C ARG A 181 -12.79 -0.86 -6.17
N PHE A 182 -11.83 -0.42 -5.35
CA PHE A 182 -10.40 -0.68 -5.54
C PHE A 182 -10.12 -2.19 -5.64
N ARG A 183 -10.64 -3.00 -4.72
CA ARG A 183 -10.46 -4.46 -4.74
C ARG A 183 -11.04 -5.11 -6.00
N ARG A 184 -12.19 -4.64 -6.50
CA ARG A 184 -12.74 -5.10 -7.77
C ARG A 184 -11.83 -4.75 -8.96
N ALA A 185 -11.26 -3.53 -8.96
CA ALA A 185 -10.32 -3.12 -10.01
C ALA A 185 -9.05 -3.98 -10.00
N VAL A 186 -8.46 -4.24 -8.83
CA VAL A 186 -7.31 -5.14 -8.68
C VAL A 186 -7.64 -6.54 -9.17
N SER A 187 -8.80 -7.10 -8.76
CA SER A 187 -9.23 -8.43 -9.21
C SER A 187 -9.38 -8.52 -10.74
N ALA A 188 -9.95 -7.50 -11.37
CA ALA A 188 -10.09 -7.45 -12.83
C ALA A 188 -8.74 -7.38 -13.55
N LEU A 189 -7.79 -6.59 -13.01
CA LEU A 189 -6.44 -6.49 -13.58
C LEU A 189 -5.67 -7.81 -13.47
N ARG A 190 -5.77 -8.52 -12.36
CA ARG A 190 -5.15 -9.82 -12.18
C ARG A 190 -5.73 -10.86 -13.15
N SER A 191 -7.05 -10.88 -13.33
CA SER A 191 -7.70 -11.76 -14.30
C SER A 191 -7.33 -11.45 -15.75
N ALA A 192 -7.02 -10.19 -16.08
CA ALA A 192 -6.62 -9.76 -17.41
C ALA A 192 -5.12 -10.01 -17.69
N GLY A 193 -4.29 -10.15 -16.64
CA GLY A 193 -2.85 -10.36 -16.76
C GLY A 193 -2.43 -11.77 -17.18
N GLY A 194 -3.36 -12.72 -17.25
CA GLY A 194 -3.06 -14.13 -17.54
C GLY A 194 -2.60 -14.93 -16.31
N PRO A 195 -2.33 -16.22 -16.45
CA PRO A 195 -1.88 -17.07 -15.36
C PRO A 195 -0.55 -16.59 -14.81
N SER A 196 -0.38 -16.65 -13.48
CA SER A 196 0.87 -16.33 -12.79
C SER A 196 1.97 -17.33 -13.22
N GLU A 197 3.26 -16.94 -13.06
CA GLU A 197 4.37 -17.87 -13.35
C GLU A 197 4.29 -19.17 -12.54
N GLU A 198 3.63 -19.18 -11.40
CA GLU A 198 3.34 -20.37 -10.60
C GLU A 198 2.35 -21.32 -11.29
N GLU A 199 1.29 -20.78 -11.88
CA GLU A 199 0.31 -21.57 -12.64
C GLU A 199 0.90 -22.15 -13.93
N LEU A 200 1.84 -21.43 -14.56
CA LEU A 200 2.59 -21.91 -15.75
C LEU A 200 3.62 -22.99 -15.39
N SER A 201 4.10 -23.05 -14.16
CA SER A 201 5.06 -24.06 -13.70
C SER A 201 4.40 -25.40 -13.29
N GLU A 202 3.10 -25.40 -13.04
CA GLU A 202 2.35 -26.62 -12.73
C GLU A 202 1.84 -27.37 -13.98
N GLU A 203 1.76 -26.73 -15.15
CA GLU A 203 1.58 -27.40 -16.42
C GLU A 203 2.93 -27.97 -16.90
N GLY A 204 3.29 -29.15 -16.36
CA GLY A 204 4.43 -29.90 -16.81
C GLY A 204 4.35 -30.24 -18.30
N PRO A 205 5.48 -30.52 -18.97
CA PRO A 205 5.47 -30.85 -20.39
C PRO A 205 4.55 -32.04 -20.64
N SER A 206 3.53 -31.84 -21.48
CA SER A 206 2.69 -32.91 -22.00
C SER A 206 3.60 -33.95 -22.65
N GLU A 207 3.66 -35.16 -22.12
CA GLU A 207 4.35 -36.31 -22.71
C GLU A 207 3.70 -36.61 -24.07
N GLU A 208 4.24 -36.03 -25.13
CA GLU A 208 4.05 -36.57 -26.47
C GLU A 208 4.85 -37.89 -26.56
N GLY A 209 4.13 -38.98 -26.42
CA GLY A 209 4.68 -40.31 -26.65
C GLY A 209 5.21 -40.46 -28.07
N PRO A 210 6.32 -41.21 -28.28
CA PRO A 210 6.87 -41.41 -29.59
C PRO A 210 5.90 -42.28 -30.45
N SER A 211 5.55 -41.72 -31.61
CA SER A 211 4.86 -42.48 -32.67
C SER A 211 5.82 -43.54 -33.23
N GLU A 212 5.52 -44.81 -32.97
CA GLU A 212 6.16 -45.93 -33.66
C GLU A 212 5.74 -45.91 -35.13
N GLU A 213 6.63 -45.45 -36.00
CA GLU A 213 6.56 -45.79 -37.43
C GLU A 213 7.19 -47.17 -37.65
N GLY A 214 6.32 -48.14 -37.97
CA GLY A 214 6.71 -49.45 -38.37
C GLY A 214 7.36 -49.45 -39.76
N THR A 215 8.48 -50.13 -39.86
CA THR A 215 9.15 -50.53 -41.10
C THR A 215 8.54 -51.84 -41.59
N ALA A 216 8.12 -51.83 -42.84
CA ALA A 216 8.04 -53.00 -43.71
C ALA A 216 9.19 -53.00 -44.70
#